data_5edcd5c44417dff2ef99d9bf0ec933d1
#
_entry.id   5edcd5c44417dff2ef99d9bf0ec933d1
#
_cell.length_a   1.000
_cell.length_b   1.000
_cell.length_c   1.000
_cell.angle_alpha   90.00
_cell.angle_beta   90.00
_cell.angle_gamma   90.00
#
_symmetry.space_group_name_H-M   'P 1'
#
loop_
_entity.id
_entity.type
_entity.pdbx_description
1 polymer ?
#
loop_
_entity_poly.entity_id
_entity_poly.type
_entity_poly.pdbx_seq_one_letter_code
_entity_poly.pdbx_strand_id
1 'polypeptide(L)'
;TVQERGFYILPSQLFGNVRRRAAADPNLNETLSNIFHAIENSAKGAASEEDMKGLFADIDVNSNKLGATVQKRNETLVKILDKIGDMKFGNLADNQIDTFGDAYEFLMTMYASNAGKSGGEFFTPQEVSELLARITLVGKKQVNKVYDPACGSGSLLLKFAKVLGKENVRQGFYGQEINI
;
A
#
# COMPACT_ATOMS: atom_id res chain seq x y z
N THR A 1 17.11 -9.54 8.82
CA THR A 1 16.68 -10.91 9.08
C THR A 1 15.18 -10.97 9.31
N VAL A 2 14.55 -12.15 9.24
CA VAL A 2 13.10 -12.32 9.52
C VAL A 2 12.75 -11.81 10.90
N GLN A 3 13.63 -11.99 11.88
CA GLN A 3 13.45 -11.48 13.26
C GLN A 3 13.36 -9.94 13.35
N GLU A 4 14.00 -9.21 12.45
CA GLU A 4 14.02 -7.74 12.46
C GLU A 4 12.95 -7.12 11.54
N ARG A 5 12.67 -7.78 10.40
CA ARG A 5 11.82 -7.24 9.33
C ARG A 5 10.50 -7.97 9.19
N GLY A 6 10.35 -9.11 9.83
CA GLY A 6 9.14 -9.94 9.78
C GLY A 6 9.06 -10.85 8.55
N PHE A 7 9.77 -10.55 7.48
CA PHE A 7 9.81 -11.33 6.23
C PHE A 7 11.11 -11.10 5.48
N TYR A 8 11.33 -11.84 4.38
CA TYR A 8 12.43 -11.59 3.46
C TYR A 8 12.01 -11.78 2.00
N ILE A 9 12.75 -11.13 1.10
CA ILE A 9 12.63 -11.29 -0.35
C ILE A 9 14.01 -11.69 -0.87
N LEU A 10 14.09 -12.77 -1.63
CA LEU A 10 15.35 -13.18 -2.24
C LEU A 10 15.82 -12.14 -3.27
N PRO A 11 17.14 -11.93 -3.45
CA PRO A 11 17.64 -10.98 -4.45
C PRO A 11 17.09 -11.21 -5.85
N SER A 12 16.90 -12.48 -6.26
CA SER A 12 16.30 -12.84 -7.53
C SER A 12 14.82 -12.47 -7.66
N GLN A 13 14.13 -12.26 -6.55
CA GLN A 13 12.70 -11.94 -6.45
C GLN A 13 12.44 -10.44 -6.27
N LEU A 14 13.49 -9.64 -6.08
CA LEU A 14 13.34 -8.18 -6.01
C LEU A 14 12.76 -7.64 -7.33
N PHE A 15 11.85 -6.68 -7.21
CA PHE A 15 11.10 -6.10 -8.32
C PHE A 15 11.98 -5.74 -9.53
N GLY A 16 13.09 -5.02 -9.33
CA GLY A 16 13.99 -4.63 -10.40
C GLY A 16 14.66 -5.83 -11.11
N ASN A 17 14.89 -6.93 -10.40
CA ASN A 17 15.48 -8.14 -10.97
C ASN A 17 14.43 -8.96 -11.74
N VAL A 18 13.20 -8.99 -11.26
CA VAL A 18 12.06 -9.63 -11.95
C VAL A 18 11.73 -8.84 -13.22
N ARG A 19 11.57 -7.53 -13.12
CA ARG A 19 11.30 -6.64 -14.28
C ARG A 19 12.29 -6.82 -15.41
N ARG A 20 13.59 -6.85 -15.10
CA ARG A 20 14.64 -7.02 -16.14
C ARG A 20 14.56 -8.32 -16.92
N ARG A 21 13.99 -9.38 -16.33
CA ARG A 21 13.87 -10.70 -16.96
C ARG A 21 12.46 -10.98 -17.50
N ALA A 22 11.49 -10.16 -17.13
CA ALA A 22 10.08 -10.39 -17.39
C ALA A 22 9.78 -10.63 -18.88
N ALA A 23 10.34 -9.82 -19.77
CA ALA A 23 10.11 -9.93 -21.22
C ALA A 23 10.67 -11.23 -21.85
N ALA A 24 11.66 -11.85 -21.19
CA ALA A 24 12.28 -13.11 -21.64
C ALA A 24 11.71 -14.35 -20.92
N ASP A 25 10.80 -14.17 -19.97
CA ASP A 25 10.21 -15.27 -19.20
C ASP A 25 8.87 -15.71 -19.81
N PRO A 26 8.81 -16.86 -20.50
CA PRO A 26 7.57 -17.35 -21.09
C PRO A 26 6.51 -17.78 -20.06
N ASN A 27 6.93 -17.99 -18.81
CA ASN A 27 6.09 -18.41 -17.69
C ASN A 27 6.00 -17.31 -16.60
N LEU A 28 6.06 -16.04 -16.99
CA LEU A 28 6.09 -14.90 -16.06
C LEU A 28 4.94 -14.94 -15.06
N ASN A 29 3.74 -15.34 -15.46
CA ASN A 29 2.59 -15.52 -14.58
C ASN A 29 2.87 -16.51 -13.44
N GLU A 30 3.47 -17.67 -13.74
CA GLU A 30 3.84 -18.66 -12.73
C GLU A 30 5.01 -18.16 -11.85
N THR A 31 5.99 -17.52 -12.47
CA THR A 31 7.12 -16.91 -11.76
C THR A 31 6.62 -15.89 -10.73
N LEU A 32 5.69 -15.00 -11.10
CA LEU A 32 5.11 -14.03 -10.17
C LEU A 32 4.31 -14.70 -9.06
N SER A 33 3.46 -15.68 -9.39
CA SER A 33 2.70 -16.44 -8.39
C SER A 33 3.63 -17.10 -7.36
N ASN A 34 4.70 -17.74 -7.83
CA ASN A 34 5.69 -18.38 -6.96
C ASN A 34 6.43 -17.37 -6.09
N ILE A 35 6.73 -16.18 -6.60
CA ILE A 35 7.34 -15.10 -5.82
C ILE A 35 6.40 -14.63 -4.72
N PHE A 36 5.13 -14.40 -5.02
CA PHE A 36 4.12 -13.99 -4.02
C PHE A 36 4.01 -15.00 -2.88
N HIS A 37 3.87 -16.28 -3.21
CA HIS A 37 3.85 -17.35 -2.21
C HIS A 37 5.16 -17.45 -1.42
N ALA A 38 6.31 -17.24 -2.08
CA ALA A 38 7.60 -17.27 -1.39
C ALA A 38 7.73 -16.13 -0.36
N ILE A 39 7.23 -14.92 -0.70
CA ILE A 39 7.22 -13.77 0.21
C ILE A 39 6.31 -14.04 1.40
N GLU A 40 5.07 -14.49 1.17
CA GLU A 40 4.13 -14.84 2.25
C GLU A 40 4.71 -15.93 3.17
N ASN A 41 5.23 -17.01 2.58
CA ASN A 41 5.82 -18.12 3.33
C ASN A 41 7.10 -17.74 4.08
N SER A 42 7.80 -16.68 3.68
CA SER A 42 9.01 -16.22 4.35
C SER A 42 8.76 -15.70 5.78
N ALA A 43 7.53 -15.30 6.08
CA ALA A 43 7.10 -14.83 7.40
C ALA A 43 6.65 -15.96 8.32
N LYS A 44 6.57 -17.19 7.83
CA LYS A 44 6.06 -18.33 8.60
C LYS A 44 6.87 -18.56 9.87
N GLY A 45 6.17 -18.61 11.01
CA GLY A 45 6.79 -18.71 12.33
C GLY A 45 7.30 -17.39 12.91
N ALA A 46 7.12 -16.26 12.20
CA ALA A 46 7.42 -14.92 12.72
C ALA A 46 6.15 -14.25 13.27
N ALA A 47 6.31 -13.17 14.03
CA ALA A 47 5.19 -12.38 14.55
C ALA A 47 4.31 -11.75 13.46
N SER A 48 4.89 -11.57 12.27
CA SER A 48 4.25 -11.02 11.06
C SER A 48 3.53 -12.08 10.20
N GLU A 49 3.47 -13.33 10.61
CA GLU A 49 2.89 -14.41 9.79
C GLU A 49 1.45 -14.11 9.40
N GLU A 50 0.62 -13.69 10.36
CA GLU A 50 -0.80 -13.38 10.09
C GLU A 50 -0.96 -12.16 9.17
N ASP A 51 -0.07 -11.16 9.28
CA ASP A 51 -0.10 -9.95 8.43
C ASP A 51 0.34 -10.25 6.98
N MET A 52 1.20 -11.25 6.80
CA MET A 52 1.72 -11.63 5.49
C MET A 52 0.89 -12.69 4.78
N LYS A 53 0.06 -13.42 5.52
CA LYS A 53 -0.77 -14.50 4.99
C LYS A 53 -1.88 -13.95 4.10
N GLY A 54 -1.86 -14.37 2.85
CA GLY A 54 -2.84 -13.91 1.86
C GLY A 54 -2.63 -12.47 1.38
N LEU A 55 -1.47 -11.87 1.64
CA LEU A 55 -1.14 -10.51 1.20
C LEU A 55 -1.36 -10.29 -0.30
N PHE A 56 -1.15 -11.31 -1.10
CA PHE A 56 -1.32 -11.28 -2.55
C PHE A 56 -2.57 -12.01 -3.05
N ALA A 57 -3.52 -12.35 -2.17
CA ALA A 57 -4.69 -13.16 -2.53
C ALA A 57 -5.57 -12.50 -3.62
N ASP A 58 -5.62 -11.18 -3.63
CA ASP A 58 -6.41 -10.40 -4.62
C ASP A 58 -5.68 -10.21 -5.97
N ILE A 59 -4.43 -10.66 -6.10
CA ILE A 59 -3.63 -10.53 -7.31
C ILE A 59 -3.68 -11.82 -8.12
N ASP A 60 -4.64 -11.89 -9.07
CA ASP A 60 -4.74 -13.03 -9.99
C ASP A 60 -3.95 -12.77 -11.29
N VAL A 61 -2.71 -13.23 -11.32
CA VAL A 61 -1.81 -13.15 -12.48
C VAL A 61 -2.23 -14.08 -13.63
N ASN A 62 -3.18 -14.96 -13.39
CA ASN A 62 -3.74 -15.89 -14.39
C ASN A 62 -5.09 -15.44 -14.92
N SER A 63 -5.60 -14.30 -14.47
CA SER A 63 -6.90 -13.76 -14.86
C SER A 63 -7.04 -13.59 -16.38
N ASN A 64 -8.18 -14.00 -16.91
CA ASN A 64 -8.54 -13.75 -18.31
C ASN A 64 -8.68 -12.26 -18.65
N LYS A 65 -8.82 -11.39 -17.65
CA LYS A 65 -8.81 -9.93 -17.81
C LYS A 65 -7.45 -9.40 -18.28
N LEU A 66 -6.35 -10.11 -18.00
CA LEU A 66 -5.02 -9.79 -18.49
C LEU A 66 -4.80 -10.24 -19.94
N GLY A 67 -5.52 -11.28 -20.39
CA GLY A 67 -5.45 -11.83 -21.74
C GLY A 67 -6.00 -13.23 -21.82
N ALA A 68 -6.52 -13.60 -22.99
CA ALA A 68 -7.16 -14.89 -23.23
C ALA A 68 -6.17 -16.07 -23.25
N THR A 69 -4.88 -15.81 -23.52
CA THR A 69 -3.83 -16.83 -23.57
C THR A 69 -2.73 -16.49 -22.57
N VAL A 70 -1.93 -17.48 -22.16
CA VAL A 70 -0.77 -17.29 -21.26
C VAL A 70 0.18 -16.24 -21.85
N GLN A 71 0.47 -16.32 -23.15
CA GLN A 71 1.31 -15.34 -23.82
C GLN A 71 0.77 -13.91 -23.68
N LYS A 72 -0.51 -13.67 -23.97
CA LYS A 72 -1.13 -12.35 -23.85
C LYS A 72 -1.15 -11.86 -22.41
N ARG A 73 -1.40 -12.76 -21.45
CA ARG A 73 -1.31 -12.40 -20.01
C ARG A 73 0.08 -11.94 -19.65
N ASN A 74 1.11 -12.68 -20.06
CA ASN A 74 2.51 -12.34 -19.78
C ASN A 74 2.93 -11.04 -20.47
N GLU A 75 2.52 -10.77 -21.70
CA GLU A 75 2.74 -9.50 -22.38
C GLU A 75 2.10 -8.31 -21.60
N THR A 76 0.92 -8.53 -21.04
CA THR A 76 0.24 -7.52 -20.20
C THR A 76 0.96 -7.32 -18.87
N LEU A 77 1.38 -8.41 -18.22
CA LEU A 77 2.16 -8.35 -16.98
C LEU A 77 3.49 -7.62 -17.16
N VAL A 78 4.21 -7.84 -18.27
CA VAL A 78 5.42 -7.09 -18.62
C VAL A 78 5.12 -5.59 -18.68
N LYS A 79 4.06 -5.19 -19.39
CA LYS A 79 3.67 -3.76 -19.49
C LYS A 79 3.32 -3.17 -18.12
N ILE A 80 2.67 -3.93 -17.24
CA ILE A 80 2.34 -3.49 -15.88
C ILE A 80 3.63 -3.29 -15.08
N LEU A 81 4.55 -4.27 -15.09
CA LEU A 81 5.83 -4.18 -14.40
C LEU A 81 6.65 -2.98 -14.89
N ASP A 82 6.66 -2.72 -16.21
CA ASP A 82 7.36 -1.59 -16.78
C ASP A 82 6.74 -0.26 -16.33
N LYS A 83 5.42 -0.14 -16.37
CA LYS A 83 4.72 1.06 -15.90
C LYS A 83 4.96 1.34 -14.42
N ILE A 84 4.87 0.32 -13.57
CA ILE A 84 5.19 0.45 -12.14
C ILE A 84 6.66 0.85 -11.94
N GLY A 85 7.57 0.22 -12.68
CA GLY A 85 9.00 0.49 -12.56
C GLY A 85 9.43 1.87 -13.08
N ASP A 86 8.64 2.50 -13.93
CA ASP A 86 8.86 3.85 -14.44
C ASP A 86 8.28 4.93 -13.50
N MET A 87 7.45 4.53 -12.52
CA MET A 87 6.91 5.45 -11.52
C MET A 87 8.03 5.97 -10.62
N LYS A 88 8.02 7.27 -10.38
CA LYS A 88 8.96 7.93 -9.46
C LYS A 88 8.30 8.06 -8.09
N PHE A 89 8.61 7.16 -7.18
CA PHE A 89 8.09 7.19 -5.81
C PHE A 89 8.88 8.10 -4.85
N GLY A 90 9.79 8.94 -5.36
CA GLY A 90 10.68 9.74 -4.54
C GLY A 90 11.80 8.93 -3.88
N ASN A 91 12.64 9.60 -3.09
CA ASN A 91 13.63 8.92 -2.25
C ASN A 91 13.00 8.60 -0.89
N LEU A 92 13.18 7.38 -0.41
CA LEU A 92 12.80 6.98 0.96
C LEU A 92 13.43 7.89 2.03
N ALA A 93 14.57 8.53 1.73
CA ALA A 93 15.24 9.48 2.61
C ALA A 93 14.52 10.84 2.69
N ASP A 94 13.80 11.25 1.66
CA ASP A 94 13.03 12.50 1.63
C ASP A 94 11.64 12.32 2.28
N ASN A 95 11.36 11.12 2.72
CA ASN A 95 10.31 10.68 3.62
C ASN A 95 8.94 11.29 3.36
N GLN A 96 8.48 11.19 2.14
CA GLN A 96 7.13 11.58 1.79
C GLN A 96 6.24 10.33 1.85
N ILE A 97 5.84 9.95 3.05
CA ILE A 97 4.73 9.01 3.33
C ILE A 97 3.48 9.41 2.52
N ASP A 98 3.35 10.69 2.21
CA ASP A 98 2.30 11.28 1.40
C ASP A 98 2.22 10.75 -0.04
N THR A 99 3.32 10.36 -0.68
CA THR A 99 3.28 9.92 -2.08
C THR A 99 2.43 8.66 -2.28
N PHE A 100 2.46 7.73 -1.33
CA PHE A 100 1.60 6.54 -1.35
C PHE A 100 0.16 6.88 -0.97
N GLY A 101 -0.04 7.79 -0.01
CA GLY A 101 -1.35 8.30 0.36
C GLY A 101 -2.02 9.02 -0.81
N ASP A 102 -1.30 9.90 -1.47
CA ASP A 102 -1.78 10.64 -2.65
C ASP A 102 -2.10 9.70 -3.81
N ALA A 103 -1.25 8.69 -4.07
CA ALA A 103 -1.50 7.68 -5.10
C ALA A 103 -2.73 6.82 -4.77
N TYR A 104 -2.89 6.42 -3.51
CA TYR A 104 -4.05 5.67 -3.04
C TYR A 104 -5.32 6.50 -3.21
N GLU A 105 -5.32 7.75 -2.79
CA GLU A 105 -6.45 8.68 -2.94
C GLU A 105 -6.85 8.88 -4.41
N PHE A 106 -5.86 9.07 -5.28
CA PHE A 106 -6.08 9.17 -6.73
C PHE A 106 -6.76 7.92 -7.28
N LEU A 107 -6.25 6.73 -6.91
CA LEU A 107 -6.85 5.47 -7.35
C LEU A 107 -8.27 5.28 -6.81
N MET A 108 -8.52 5.64 -5.55
CA MET A 108 -9.86 5.56 -4.95
C MET A 108 -10.84 6.53 -5.61
N THR A 109 -10.39 7.74 -5.94
CA THR A 109 -11.20 8.72 -6.68
C THR A 109 -11.58 8.21 -8.06
N MET A 110 -10.64 7.63 -8.79
CA MET A 110 -10.90 7.02 -10.09
C MET A 110 -11.84 5.82 -9.98
N TYR A 111 -11.67 5.00 -8.96
CA TYR A 111 -12.51 3.83 -8.73
C TYR A 111 -13.95 4.24 -8.38
N ALA A 112 -14.12 5.21 -7.49
CA ALA A 112 -15.41 5.75 -7.11
C ALA A 112 -16.15 6.37 -8.30
N SER A 113 -15.45 7.12 -9.16
CA SER A 113 -16.01 7.71 -10.39
C SER A 113 -16.50 6.65 -11.37
N ASN A 114 -15.77 5.56 -11.53
CA ASN A 114 -16.13 4.46 -12.40
C ASN A 114 -17.27 3.58 -11.84
N ALA A 115 -17.41 3.51 -10.51
CA ALA A 115 -18.45 2.74 -9.83
C ALA A 115 -19.79 3.50 -9.71
N GLY A 116 -19.85 4.77 -10.16
CA GLY A 116 -21.05 5.60 -10.05
C GLY A 116 -21.44 5.96 -8.60
N LYS A 117 -20.52 5.78 -7.65
CA LYS A 117 -20.70 6.11 -6.24
C LYS A 117 -19.99 7.42 -5.90
N SER A 118 -20.56 8.18 -4.96
CA SER A 118 -19.91 9.42 -4.50
C SER A 118 -18.59 9.10 -3.77
N GLY A 119 -17.52 9.83 -4.13
CA GLY A 119 -16.20 9.59 -3.55
C GLY A 119 -16.14 9.68 -2.02
N GLY A 120 -17.07 10.42 -1.40
CA GLY A 120 -17.17 10.55 0.04
C GLY A 120 -17.60 9.29 0.81
N GLU A 121 -18.08 8.25 0.10
CA GLU A 121 -18.35 6.94 0.72
C GLU A 121 -17.09 6.10 0.93
N PHE A 122 -15.96 6.48 0.32
CA PHE A 122 -14.74 5.68 0.31
C PHE A 122 -13.58 6.28 1.10
N PHE A 123 -13.50 7.60 1.16
CA PHE A 123 -12.39 8.25 1.88
C PHE A 123 -12.72 9.72 2.19
N THR A 124 -12.02 10.25 3.20
CA THR A 124 -12.06 11.69 3.53
C THR A 124 -10.96 12.41 2.74
N PRO A 125 -11.29 13.44 1.93
CA PRO A 125 -10.28 14.21 1.20
C PRO A 125 -9.18 14.75 2.10
N GLN A 126 -7.96 14.83 1.58
CA GLN A 126 -6.77 15.20 2.35
C GLN A 126 -6.89 16.60 2.96
N GLU A 127 -7.49 17.54 2.23
CA GLU A 127 -7.70 18.93 2.68
C GLU A 127 -8.67 18.97 3.87
N VAL A 128 -9.69 18.11 3.86
CA VAL A 128 -10.65 17.99 4.97
C VAL A 128 -9.96 17.36 6.18
N SER A 129 -9.17 16.32 5.98
CA SER A 129 -8.39 15.67 7.04
C SER A 129 -7.39 16.64 7.67
N GLU A 130 -6.73 17.47 6.87
CA GLU A 130 -5.83 18.50 7.35
C GLU A 130 -6.55 19.58 8.13
N LEU A 131 -7.70 20.06 7.64
CA LEU A 131 -8.53 21.04 8.32
C LEU A 131 -8.98 20.53 9.70
N LEU A 132 -9.47 19.30 9.77
CA LEU A 132 -9.89 18.66 11.02
C LEU A 132 -8.73 18.52 12.01
N ALA A 133 -7.56 18.09 11.54
CA ALA A 133 -6.36 18.01 12.37
C ALA A 133 -5.98 19.39 12.91
N ARG A 134 -5.96 20.43 12.07
CA ARG A 134 -5.62 21.80 12.49
C ARG A 134 -6.64 22.38 13.50
N ILE A 135 -7.94 22.18 13.29
CA ILE A 135 -8.98 22.65 14.22
C ILE A 135 -8.81 21.97 15.59
N THR A 136 -8.60 20.65 15.60
CA THR A 136 -8.45 19.87 16.84
C THR A 136 -7.20 20.25 17.61
N LEU A 137 -6.18 20.75 16.93
CA LEU A 137 -4.88 21.14 17.50
C LEU A 137 -4.81 22.60 17.94
N VAL A 138 -5.83 23.41 17.75
CA VAL A 138 -5.82 24.82 18.14
C VAL A 138 -5.41 24.95 19.62
N GLY A 139 -4.34 25.72 19.87
CA GLY A 139 -3.80 25.95 21.19
C GLY A 139 -3.02 24.78 21.81
N LYS A 140 -2.82 23.68 21.09
CA LYS A 140 -2.08 22.51 21.59
C LYS A 140 -0.72 22.38 20.91
N LYS A 141 0.32 22.17 21.72
CA LYS A 141 1.68 21.87 21.23
C LYS A 141 2.04 20.40 21.41
N GLN A 142 1.36 19.70 22.29
CA GLN A 142 1.51 18.27 22.55
C GLN A 142 0.15 17.69 22.93
N VAL A 143 -0.03 16.39 22.65
CA VAL A 143 -1.20 15.62 23.05
C VAL A 143 -0.78 14.27 23.63
N ASN A 144 -1.63 13.65 24.43
CA ASN A 144 -1.34 12.33 24.99
C ASN A 144 -1.57 11.24 23.96
N LYS A 145 -2.75 11.22 23.38
CA LYS A 145 -3.20 10.23 22.39
C LYS A 145 -3.95 10.91 21.27
N VAL A 146 -3.88 10.32 20.09
CA VAL A 146 -4.78 10.62 18.97
C VAL A 146 -5.60 9.37 18.71
N TYR A 147 -6.90 9.51 18.63
CA TYR A 147 -7.81 8.39 18.40
C TYR A 147 -8.84 8.78 17.33
N ASP A 148 -8.98 7.91 16.36
CA ASP A 148 -9.99 8.02 15.30
C ASP A 148 -10.91 6.79 15.39
N PRO A 149 -12.20 6.96 15.75
CA PRO A 149 -13.14 5.85 15.89
C PRO A 149 -13.65 5.28 14.56
N ALA A 150 -13.34 5.91 13.44
CA ALA A 150 -13.73 5.52 12.09
C ALA A 150 -12.59 5.82 11.11
N CYS A 151 -11.42 5.24 11.39
CA CYS A 151 -10.17 5.68 10.78
C CYS A 151 -10.04 5.33 9.29
N GLY A 152 -10.83 4.40 8.77
CA GLY A 152 -10.68 3.93 7.40
C GLY A 152 -9.24 3.51 7.12
N SER A 153 -8.62 4.10 6.10
CA SER A 153 -7.21 3.91 5.76
C SER A 153 -6.21 4.60 6.70
N GLY A 154 -6.68 5.36 7.71
CA GLY A 154 -5.84 6.09 8.65
C GLY A 154 -5.35 7.45 8.15
N SER A 155 -5.89 7.97 7.05
CA SER A 155 -5.43 9.23 6.44
C SER A 155 -5.51 10.42 7.39
N LEU A 156 -6.56 10.52 8.22
CA LEU A 156 -6.71 11.56 9.22
C LEU A 156 -5.63 11.47 10.31
N LEU A 157 -5.33 10.26 10.78
CA LEU A 157 -4.27 10.02 11.77
C LEU A 157 -2.89 10.42 11.21
N LEU A 158 -2.62 10.09 9.95
CA LEU A 158 -1.38 10.48 9.27
C LEU A 158 -1.27 12.00 9.10
N LYS A 159 -2.36 12.69 8.74
CA LYS A 159 -2.39 14.15 8.66
C LYS A 159 -2.17 14.78 10.04
N PHE A 160 -2.76 14.22 11.07
CA PHE A 160 -2.55 14.67 12.44
C PHE A 160 -1.07 14.55 12.85
N ALA A 161 -0.43 13.41 12.53
CA ALA A 161 1.00 13.20 12.77
C ALA A 161 1.87 14.22 12.03
N LYS A 162 1.48 14.59 10.79
CA LYS A 162 2.20 15.57 9.97
C LYS A 162 2.05 17.00 10.51
N VAL A 163 0.85 17.39 10.93
CA VAL A 163 0.56 18.77 11.42
C VAL A 163 1.17 19.03 12.79
N LEU A 164 1.11 18.08 13.71
CA LEU A 164 1.61 18.24 15.09
C LEU A 164 3.09 17.82 15.22
N GLY A 165 3.56 16.89 14.40
CA GLY A 165 4.78 16.14 14.60
C GLY A 165 4.53 14.90 15.46
N LYS A 166 4.93 13.72 14.99
CA LYS A 166 4.72 12.44 15.69
C LYS A 166 5.35 12.40 17.08
N GLU A 167 6.45 13.11 17.27
CA GLU A 167 7.20 13.24 18.53
C GLU A 167 6.40 14.00 19.61
N ASN A 168 5.39 14.77 19.22
CA ASN A 168 4.52 15.53 20.11
C ASN A 168 3.26 14.73 20.55
N VAL A 169 3.16 13.46 20.15
CA VAL A 169 2.13 12.53 20.60
C VAL A 169 2.74 11.51 21.54
N ARG A 170 2.46 11.64 22.85
CA ARG A 170 3.18 10.91 23.91
C ARG A 170 2.92 9.40 23.92
N GLN A 171 1.70 8.99 23.67
CA GLN A 171 1.24 7.61 23.85
C GLN A 171 0.84 6.94 22.53
N GLY A 172 0.94 7.65 21.39
CA GLY A 172 0.72 7.12 20.06
C GLY A 172 -0.64 7.43 19.46
N PHE A 173 -0.85 6.81 18.29
CA PHE A 173 -2.03 6.94 17.45
C PHE A 173 -2.83 5.65 17.52
N TYR A 174 -4.14 5.77 17.56
CA TYR A 174 -5.08 4.66 17.68
C TYR A 174 -6.20 4.87 16.66
N GLY A 175 -6.55 3.82 15.93
CA GLY A 175 -7.66 3.81 14.99
C GLY A 175 -8.60 2.66 15.29
N GLN A 176 -9.86 2.85 14.96
CA GLN A 176 -10.86 1.80 14.92
C GLN A 176 -11.57 1.85 13.57
N GLU A 177 -11.80 0.70 12.96
CA GLU A 177 -12.54 0.57 11.71
C GLU A 177 -13.50 -0.61 11.82
N ILE A 178 -14.67 -0.48 11.21
CA ILE A 178 -15.70 -1.55 11.22
C ILE A 178 -15.53 -2.50 10.02
N ASN A 179 -14.99 -1.98 8.92
CA ASN A 179 -14.70 -2.76 7.73
C ASN A 179 -13.21 -3.08 7.67
N ILE A 180 -12.89 -4.33 7.51
CA ILE A 180 -11.52 -4.85 7.34
C ILE A 180 -11.34 -5.24 5.87
#